data_d58285d1dabb604f8771b284238d4bcd
#
_entry.id   d58285d1dabb604f8771b284238d4bcd
#
_cell.length_a   1.000
_cell.length_b   1.000
_cell.length_c   1.000
_cell.angle_alpha   90.00
_cell.angle_beta   90.00
_cell.angle_gamma   90.00
#
_symmetry.space_group_name_H-M   'P 1'
#
loop_
_entity.id
_entity.type
_entity.pdbx_description
1 polymer ?
#
loop_
_entity_poly.entity_id
_entity_poly.type
_entity_poly.pdbx_seq_one_letter_code
_entity_poly.pdbx_strand_id
1 'polypeptide(L)'
;MDVEIGKPTDVSGKYALVSLEKATEAHRQGEIDVLVTAPIDKNNIQSDTFKFKGHTEFLESKLNGEALMILCSGALRVGLITGHIPIEKVAQQITAELISKKVNLMYKSLVEDFNISKPKIAVLGLNPHCGDQGVIGTEDDEIVRPTLEAFQTKGQLVYGPYAADSFFGNGNHEKFDGVLAMYHDQGLAPFK
;
A
#
# COMPACT_ATOMS: atom_id res chain seq x y z
N MET A 1 6.76 11.44 33.89
CA MET A 1 7.46 11.77 32.64
C MET A 1 7.25 13.24 32.36
N ASP A 2 8.33 14.02 32.35
CA ASP A 2 8.21 15.44 31.99
C ASP A 2 8.22 15.56 30.46
N VAL A 3 7.19 16.16 29.92
CA VAL A 3 7.00 16.37 28.47
C VAL A 3 7.24 17.85 28.17
N GLU A 4 8.25 18.13 27.33
CA GLU A 4 8.42 19.47 26.77
C GLU A 4 7.59 19.62 25.49
N ILE A 5 6.52 20.41 25.58
CA ILE A 5 5.64 20.64 24.44
C ILE A 5 6.39 21.39 23.32
N GLY A 6 6.28 20.87 22.09
CA GLY A 6 6.87 21.47 20.89
C GLY A 6 8.37 21.18 20.68
N LYS A 7 8.98 20.31 21.51
CA LYS A 7 10.37 19.90 21.33
C LYS A 7 10.50 18.37 21.29
N PRO A 8 11.15 17.81 20.27
CA PRO A 8 11.55 16.41 20.29
C PRO A 8 12.69 16.21 21.31
N THR A 9 12.52 15.25 22.20
CA THR A 9 13.54 14.89 23.21
C THR A 9 13.81 13.39 23.14
N ASP A 10 15.02 12.94 23.53
CA ASP A 10 15.37 11.51 23.56
C ASP A 10 14.37 10.71 24.43
N VAL A 11 13.90 11.35 25.49
CA VAL A 11 12.87 10.76 26.37
C VAL A 11 11.56 10.54 25.61
N SER A 12 11.08 11.50 24.84
CA SER A 12 9.84 11.37 24.08
C SER A 12 9.96 10.31 22.98
N GLY A 13 11.10 10.22 22.28
CA GLY A 13 11.38 9.19 21.30
C GLY A 13 11.37 7.79 21.91
N LYS A 14 12.04 7.61 23.05
CA LYS A 14 12.04 6.35 23.79
C LYS A 14 10.64 5.89 24.20
N TYR A 15 9.81 6.78 24.71
CA TYR A 15 8.45 6.42 25.13
C TYR A 15 7.52 6.17 23.93
N ALA A 16 7.71 6.86 22.80
CA ALA A 16 7.01 6.55 21.55
C ALA A 16 7.31 5.11 21.10
N LEU A 17 8.58 4.69 21.15
CA LEU A 17 8.97 3.31 20.84
C LEU A 17 8.36 2.31 21.83
N VAL A 18 8.48 2.54 23.14
CA VAL A 18 7.90 1.65 24.15
C VAL A 18 6.39 1.49 23.96
N SER A 19 5.67 2.58 23.66
CA SER A 19 4.24 2.54 23.38
C SER A 19 3.93 1.69 22.15
N LEU A 20 4.66 1.89 21.04
CA LEU A 20 4.48 1.13 19.82
C LEU A 20 4.78 -0.37 20.01
N GLU A 21 5.86 -0.70 20.70
CA GLU A 21 6.23 -2.09 20.99
C GLU A 21 5.16 -2.79 21.85
N LYS A 22 4.66 -2.13 22.90
CA LYS A 22 3.60 -2.70 23.77
C LYS A 22 2.30 -2.91 23.02
N ALA A 23 1.87 -1.95 22.22
CA ALA A 23 0.66 -2.06 21.42
C ALA A 23 0.79 -3.17 20.35
N THR A 24 1.95 -3.29 19.72
CA THR A 24 2.23 -4.36 18.75
C THR A 24 2.21 -5.74 19.42
N GLU A 25 2.76 -5.84 20.62
CA GLU A 25 2.73 -7.09 21.38
C GLU A 25 1.31 -7.49 21.79
N ALA A 26 0.49 -6.55 22.27
CA ALA A 26 -0.92 -6.78 22.59
C ALA A 26 -1.71 -7.27 21.36
N HIS A 27 -1.45 -6.69 20.18
CA HIS A 27 -2.03 -7.16 18.92
C HIS A 27 -1.59 -8.59 18.58
N ARG A 28 -0.29 -8.88 18.74
CA ARG A 28 0.28 -10.21 18.46
C ARG A 28 -0.31 -11.29 19.37
N GLN A 29 -0.64 -10.94 20.61
CA GLN A 29 -1.26 -11.82 21.61
C GLN A 29 -2.79 -11.96 21.44
N GLY A 30 -3.39 -11.20 20.49
CA GLY A 30 -4.84 -11.21 20.28
C GLY A 30 -5.64 -10.48 21.36
N GLU A 31 -4.98 -9.62 22.14
CA GLU A 31 -5.63 -8.80 23.15
C GLU A 31 -6.36 -7.59 22.54
N ILE A 32 -5.96 -7.17 21.35
CA ILE A 32 -6.57 -6.12 20.56
C ILE A 32 -6.72 -6.55 19.10
N ASP A 33 -7.79 -6.13 18.43
CA ASP A 33 -8.07 -6.46 17.03
C ASP A 33 -7.45 -5.45 16.06
N VAL A 34 -7.29 -4.19 16.49
CA VAL A 34 -6.84 -3.07 15.65
C VAL A 34 -5.85 -2.21 16.42
N LEU A 35 -4.80 -1.78 15.74
CA LEU A 35 -3.83 -0.82 16.24
C LEU A 35 -4.00 0.52 15.51
N VAL A 36 -4.37 1.57 16.25
CA VAL A 36 -4.41 2.95 15.75
C VAL A 36 -3.21 3.70 16.32
N THR A 37 -2.36 4.25 15.45
CA THR A 37 -1.13 4.93 15.84
C THR A 37 -1.22 6.45 15.67
N ALA A 38 -0.64 7.18 16.61
CA ALA A 38 -0.36 8.61 16.45
C ALA A 38 0.91 8.80 15.57
N PRO A 39 1.11 9.98 14.97
CA PRO A 39 2.35 10.30 14.27
C PRO A 39 3.58 10.16 15.19
N ILE A 40 4.70 9.72 14.62
CA ILE A 40 6.00 9.69 15.27
C ILE A 40 6.98 10.65 14.59
N ASP A 41 7.88 11.23 15.37
CA ASP A 41 9.05 11.89 14.80
C ASP A 41 10.06 10.81 14.37
N LYS A 42 10.25 10.68 13.05
CA LYS A 42 11.07 9.61 12.45
C LYS A 42 12.56 9.71 12.80
N ASN A 43 13.05 10.88 13.16
CA ASN A 43 14.45 11.05 13.60
C ASN A 43 14.59 10.74 15.09
N ASN A 44 13.67 11.25 15.89
CA ASN A 44 13.70 11.15 17.33
C ASN A 44 13.52 9.71 17.87
N ILE A 45 12.70 8.89 17.18
CA ILE A 45 12.43 7.50 17.56
C ILE A 45 13.61 6.56 17.22
N GLN A 46 14.56 6.98 16.36
CA GLN A 46 15.69 6.14 15.98
C GLN A 46 16.52 5.75 17.22
N SER A 47 16.88 4.49 17.27
CA SER A 47 17.68 3.92 18.36
C SER A 47 18.42 2.68 17.86
N ASP A 48 19.22 2.05 18.71
CA ASP A 48 19.88 0.79 18.36
C ASP A 48 18.88 -0.34 18.05
N THR A 49 17.69 -0.28 18.63
CA THR A 49 16.61 -1.27 18.46
C THR A 49 15.55 -0.86 17.44
N PHE A 50 15.51 0.40 17.02
CA PHE A 50 14.55 0.90 16.04
C PHE A 50 15.28 1.56 14.87
N LYS A 51 15.48 0.83 13.78
CA LYS A 51 16.14 1.29 12.54
C LYS A 51 15.19 1.18 11.34
N PHE A 52 13.93 1.55 11.55
CA PHE A 52 12.87 1.49 10.54
C PHE A 52 12.54 2.89 10.01
N LYS A 53 12.04 2.96 8.77
CA LYS A 53 11.63 4.21 8.12
C LYS A 53 10.32 4.77 8.68
N GLY A 54 9.52 3.91 9.34
CA GLY A 54 8.24 4.28 9.94
C GLY A 54 7.50 3.09 10.53
N HIS A 55 6.22 3.29 10.82
CA HIS A 55 5.36 2.27 11.42
C HIS A 55 5.24 1.01 10.54
N THR A 56 5.07 1.16 9.23
CA THR A 56 4.81 0.05 8.32
C THR A 56 5.91 -0.98 8.36
N GLU A 57 7.16 -0.55 8.18
CA GLU A 57 8.31 -1.45 8.19
C GLU A 57 8.55 -2.07 9.56
N PHE A 58 8.29 -1.31 10.63
CA PHE A 58 8.35 -1.84 11.99
C PHE A 58 7.31 -2.94 12.22
N LEU A 59 6.04 -2.67 11.90
CA LEU A 59 4.93 -3.62 12.09
C LEU A 59 5.13 -4.88 11.24
N GLU A 60 5.53 -4.73 9.98
CA GLU A 60 5.86 -5.87 9.10
C GLU A 60 6.98 -6.75 9.67
N SER A 61 7.97 -6.15 10.35
CA SER A 61 9.06 -6.89 11.01
C SER A 61 8.66 -7.63 12.29
N LYS A 62 7.56 -7.21 12.93
CA LYS A 62 7.11 -7.74 14.23
C LYS A 62 5.88 -8.62 14.14
N LEU A 63 5.07 -8.47 13.12
CA LEU A 63 3.85 -9.23 12.91
C LEU A 63 4.04 -10.24 11.77
N ASN A 64 3.30 -11.34 11.83
CA ASN A 64 3.30 -12.34 10.78
C ASN A 64 2.44 -11.85 9.62
N GLY A 65 3.07 -11.48 8.50
CA GLY A 65 2.36 -11.01 7.32
C GLY A 65 3.21 -10.08 6.48
N GLU A 66 2.56 -9.49 5.49
CA GLU A 66 3.16 -8.53 4.55
C GLU A 66 2.31 -7.27 4.52
N ALA A 67 2.97 -6.13 4.53
CA ALA A 67 2.27 -4.86 4.52
C ALA A 67 1.74 -4.49 3.13
N LEU A 68 0.51 -4.00 3.10
CA LEU A 68 -0.04 -3.24 1.99
C LEU A 68 -0.50 -1.88 2.50
N MET A 69 0.09 -0.81 1.98
CA MET A 69 -0.38 0.53 2.24
C MET A 69 -1.68 0.77 1.48
N ILE A 70 -2.77 1.03 2.20
CA ILE A 70 -4.06 1.36 1.62
C ILE A 70 -4.50 2.73 2.17
N LEU A 71 -4.83 3.65 1.27
CA LEU A 71 -5.47 4.92 1.62
C LEU A 71 -6.97 4.78 1.41
N CYS A 72 -7.76 5.23 2.39
CA CYS A 72 -9.21 5.10 2.36
C CYS A 72 -9.88 6.47 2.53
N SER A 73 -10.84 6.78 1.66
CA SER A 73 -11.73 7.94 1.78
C SER A 73 -13.10 7.57 1.23
N GLY A 74 -14.09 7.46 2.12
CA GLY A 74 -15.40 6.93 1.72
C GLY A 74 -15.29 5.54 1.09
N ALA A 75 -15.77 5.40 -0.14
CA ALA A 75 -15.69 4.16 -0.90
C ALA A 75 -14.37 3.96 -1.64
N LEU A 76 -13.55 5.00 -1.80
CA LEU A 76 -12.28 4.92 -2.52
C LEU A 76 -11.20 4.30 -1.63
N ARG A 77 -10.58 3.23 -2.10
CA ARG A 77 -9.46 2.53 -1.47
C ARG A 77 -8.33 2.39 -2.48
N VAL A 78 -7.21 3.05 -2.21
CA VAL A 78 -6.05 3.04 -3.12
C VAL A 78 -4.89 2.35 -2.43
N GLY A 79 -4.47 1.22 -2.97
CA GLY A 79 -3.28 0.49 -2.55
C GLY A 79 -2.08 0.77 -3.47
N LEU A 80 -0.88 0.54 -2.96
CA LEU A 80 0.36 0.76 -3.71
C LEU A 80 1.08 -0.56 -3.99
N ILE A 81 1.47 -0.79 -5.25
CA ILE A 81 2.32 -1.92 -5.63
C ILE A 81 3.75 -1.66 -5.16
N THR A 82 4.33 -0.51 -5.51
CA THR A 82 5.59 -0.05 -4.95
C THR A 82 5.36 1.10 -3.97
N GLY A 83 6.08 1.09 -2.84
CA GLY A 83 5.97 2.12 -1.81
C GLY A 83 6.98 3.25 -1.98
N HIS A 84 7.68 3.60 -0.90
CA HIS A 84 8.66 4.70 -0.84
C HIS A 84 10.00 4.31 -1.47
N ILE A 85 10.03 4.24 -2.80
CA ILE A 85 11.25 4.00 -3.59
C ILE A 85 11.48 5.15 -4.58
N PRO A 86 12.73 5.41 -5.01
CA PRO A 86 13.02 6.37 -6.07
C PRO A 86 12.27 6.01 -7.35
N ILE A 87 11.76 7.02 -8.07
CA ILE A 87 10.96 6.81 -9.29
C ILE A 87 11.75 6.02 -10.36
N GLU A 88 13.05 6.21 -10.45
CA GLU A 88 13.94 5.49 -11.36
C GLU A 88 13.97 3.97 -11.15
N LYS A 89 13.59 3.51 -9.95
CA LYS A 89 13.57 2.09 -9.57
C LYS A 89 12.20 1.44 -9.73
N VAL A 90 11.15 2.22 -10.01
CA VAL A 90 9.79 1.72 -10.06
C VAL A 90 9.64 0.65 -11.14
N ALA A 91 10.00 0.94 -12.39
CA ALA A 91 9.85 0.00 -13.49
C ALA A 91 10.58 -1.33 -13.24
N GLN A 92 11.78 -1.27 -12.65
CA GLN A 92 12.57 -2.46 -12.31
C GLN A 92 11.94 -3.33 -11.23
N GLN A 93 11.08 -2.76 -10.38
CA GLN A 93 10.39 -3.48 -9.32
C GLN A 93 9.05 -4.07 -9.77
N ILE A 94 8.49 -3.61 -10.89
CA ILE A 94 7.23 -4.13 -11.42
C ILE A 94 7.47 -5.50 -12.04
N THR A 95 7.09 -6.53 -11.31
CA THR A 95 7.17 -7.94 -11.72
C THR A 95 5.83 -8.61 -11.54
N ALA A 96 5.59 -9.70 -12.28
CA ALA A 96 4.37 -10.50 -12.15
C ALA A 96 4.18 -11.01 -10.70
N GLU A 97 5.29 -11.35 -10.03
CA GLU A 97 5.27 -11.80 -8.63
C GLU A 97 4.81 -10.69 -7.68
N LEU A 98 5.41 -9.48 -7.79
CA LEU A 98 5.05 -8.36 -6.92
C LEU A 98 3.60 -7.92 -7.15
N ILE A 99 3.16 -7.82 -8.42
CA ILE A 99 1.77 -7.49 -8.77
C ILE A 99 0.83 -8.53 -8.15
N SER A 100 1.10 -9.83 -8.38
CA SER A 100 0.28 -10.92 -7.86
C SER A 100 0.19 -10.89 -6.34
N LYS A 101 1.30 -10.66 -5.67
CA LYS A 101 1.37 -10.52 -4.22
C LYS A 101 0.48 -9.37 -3.72
N LYS A 102 0.60 -8.18 -4.31
CA LYS A 102 -0.18 -7.00 -3.91
C LYS A 102 -1.67 -7.11 -4.26
N VAL A 103 -2.01 -7.74 -5.38
CA VAL A 103 -3.40 -8.06 -5.72
C VAL A 103 -4.02 -8.99 -4.68
N ASN A 104 -3.32 -10.06 -4.28
CA ASN A 104 -3.80 -10.99 -3.27
C ASN A 104 -3.97 -10.34 -1.90
N LEU A 105 -3.03 -9.47 -1.48
CA LEU A 105 -3.14 -8.71 -0.24
C LEU A 105 -4.34 -7.76 -0.26
N MET A 106 -4.52 -7.03 -1.37
CA MET A 106 -5.69 -6.14 -1.55
C MET A 106 -6.99 -6.93 -1.52
N TYR A 107 -7.06 -8.05 -2.24
CA TYR A 107 -8.24 -8.91 -2.27
C TYR A 107 -8.58 -9.41 -0.86
N LYS A 108 -7.57 -9.92 -0.14
CA LYS A 108 -7.75 -10.41 1.23
C LYS A 108 -8.29 -9.32 2.15
N SER A 109 -7.67 -8.13 2.13
CA SER A 109 -8.11 -7.00 2.95
C SER A 109 -9.54 -6.57 2.59
N LEU A 110 -9.89 -6.46 1.31
CA LEU A 110 -11.25 -6.12 0.90
C LEU A 110 -12.30 -7.13 1.40
N VAL A 111 -11.95 -8.42 1.45
CA VAL A 111 -12.85 -9.46 1.96
C VAL A 111 -12.91 -9.45 3.48
N GLU A 112 -11.76 -9.49 4.16
CA GLU A 112 -11.67 -9.70 5.60
C GLU A 112 -11.89 -8.40 6.41
N ASP A 113 -11.25 -7.28 5.99
CA ASP A 113 -11.28 -6.04 6.74
C ASP A 113 -12.46 -5.12 6.32
N PHE A 114 -12.82 -5.14 5.04
CA PHE A 114 -13.92 -4.32 4.49
C PHE A 114 -15.21 -5.10 4.25
N ASN A 115 -15.24 -6.40 4.50
CA ASN A 115 -16.41 -7.28 4.37
C ASN A 115 -17.06 -7.27 2.98
N ILE A 116 -16.27 -7.22 1.92
CA ILE A 116 -16.72 -7.23 0.52
C ILE A 116 -16.54 -8.64 -0.05
N SER A 117 -17.61 -9.39 -0.22
CA SER A 117 -17.56 -10.83 -0.58
C SER A 117 -16.99 -11.13 -1.98
N LYS A 118 -17.14 -10.22 -2.94
CA LYS A 118 -16.64 -10.34 -4.32
C LYS A 118 -16.03 -9.02 -4.80
N PRO A 119 -14.86 -8.63 -4.25
CA PRO A 119 -14.30 -7.33 -4.55
C PRO A 119 -13.85 -7.21 -6.01
N LYS A 120 -14.11 -6.05 -6.59
CA LYS A 120 -13.59 -5.63 -7.89
C LYS A 120 -12.36 -4.78 -7.68
N ILE A 121 -11.24 -5.20 -8.23
CA ILE A 121 -9.95 -4.50 -8.11
C ILE A 121 -9.55 -3.97 -9.47
N ALA A 122 -9.27 -2.66 -9.53
CA ALA A 122 -8.62 -2.04 -10.67
C ALA A 122 -7.11 -1.98 -10.44
N VAL A 123 -6.33 -2.26 -11.47
CA VAL A 123 -4.87 -2.07 -11.46
C VAL A 123 -4.52 -1.03 -12.52
N LEU A 124 -3.80 0.01 -12.11
CA LEU A 124 -3.36 1.06 -13.03
C LEU A 124 -2.18 0.57 -13.87
N GLY A 125 -1.99 1.17 -15.03
CA GLY A 125 -0.81 0.94 -15.86
C GLY A 125 0.43 1.60 -15.27
N LEU A 126 1.59 1.08 -15.63
CA LEU A 126 2.88 1.68 -15.26
C LEU A 126 3.16 2.90 -16.13
N ASN A 127 2.99 2.75 -17.44
CA ASN A 127 3.32 3.77 -18.43
C ASN A 127 2.11 4.63 -18.81
N PRO A 128 2.32 5.85 -19.30
CA PRO A 128 1.25 6.63 -19.94
C PRO A 128 0.55 5.79 -21.02
N HIS A 129 -0.80 5.87 -21.06
CA HIS A 129 -1.64 5.11 -21.99
C HIS A 129 -1.39 3.58 -21.98
N CYS A 130 -0.91 3.05 -20.81
CA CYS A 130 -0.52 1.64 -20.66
C CYS A 130 0.47 1.17 -21.74
N GLY A 131 1.46 2.02 -22.05
CA GLY A 131 2.54 1.71 -23.00
C GLY A 131 2.19 1.93 -24.48
N ASP A 132 0.94 2.23 -24.82
CA ASP A 132 0.47 2.49 -26.21
C ASP A 132 1.01 1.44 -27.22
N GLN A 133 0.73 0.17 -26.94
CA GLN A 133 1.16 -0.98 -27.74
C GLN A 133 2.70 -1.06 -27.93
N GLY A 134 3.44 -0.67 -26.91
CA GLY A 134 4.90 -0.72 -26.87
C GLY A 134 5.60 0.55 -27.36
N VAL A 135 4.86 1.56 -27.82
CA VAL A 135 5.45 2.83 -28.29
C VAL A 135 6.07 3.63 -27.13
N ILE A 136 5.45 3.57 -25.95
CA ILE A 136 5.89 4.32 -24.76
C ILE A 136 6.60 3.41 -23.74
N GLY A 137 6.33 2.10 -23.80
CA GLY A 137 6.93 1.08 -22.94
C GLY A 137 6.20 -0.25 -23.11
N THR A 138 6.85 -1.34 -22.77
CA THR A 138 6.33 -2.70 -23.00
C THR A 138 5.85 -3.38 -21.72
N GLU A 139 6.18 -2.84 -20.54
CA GLU A 139 5.93 -3.48 -19.26
C GLU A 139 4.44 -3.75 -19.01
N ASP A 140 3.56 -2.85 -19.48
CA ASP A 140 2.12 -3.03 -19.32
C ASP A 140 1.61 -4.22 -20.13
N ASP A 141 2.11 -4.44 -21.34
CA ASP A 141 1.71 -5.56 -22.20
C ASP A 141 2.45 -6.87 -21.86
N GLU A 142 3.74 -6.80 -21.51
CA GLU A 142 4.56 -7.98 -21.26
C GLU A 142 4.43 -8.52 -19.81
N ILE A 143 4.14 -7.65 -18.83
CA ILE A 143 4.12 -8.03 -17.42
C ILE A 143 2.73 -7.83 -16.82
N VAL A 144 2.18 -6.59 -16.88
CA VAL A 144 0.97 -6.25 -16.14
C VAL A 144 -0.23 -7.02 -16.68
N ARG A 145 -0.53 -6.87 -17.96
CA ARG A 145 -1.71 -7.48 -18.60
C ARG A 145 -1.76 -9.00 -18.43
N PRO A 146 -0.72 -9.79 -18.75
CA PRO A 146 -0.75 -11.24 -18.58
C PRO A 146 -0.95 -11.65 -17.11
N THR A 147 -0.36 -10.88 -16.19
CA THR A 147 -0.54 -11.14 -14.74
C THR A 147 -2.00 -10.97 -14.34
N LEU A 148 -2.68 -9.92 -14.79
CA LEU A 148 -4.09 -9.68 -14.45
C LEU A 148 -5.02 -10.70 -15.11
N GLU A 149 -4.76 -11.09 -16.36
CA GLU A 149 -5.51 -12.13 -17.07
C GLU A 149 -5.47 -13.48 -16.33
N ALA A 150 -4.34 -13.80 -15.69
CA ALA A 150 -4.22 -15.00 -14.86
C ALA A 150 -5.15 -14.98 -13.63
N PHE A 151 -5.47 -13.82 -13.06
CA PHE A 151 -6.48 -13.68 -12.00
C PHE A 151 -7.89 -13.85 -12.55
N GLN A 152 -8.19 -13.24 -13.70
CA GLN A 152 -9.50 -13.35 -14.35
C GLN A 152 -9.82 -14.81 -14.73
N THR A 153 -8.83 -15.55 -15.23
CA THR A 153 -8.98 -16.98 -15.56
C THR A 153 -9.37 -17.80 -14.32
N LYS A 154 -8.95 -17.38 -13.13
CA LYS A 154 -9.33 -18.00 -11.85
C LYS A 154 -10.67 -17.48 -11.28
N GLY A 155 -11.37 -16.62 -12.03
CA GLY A 155 -12.67 -16.07 -11.63
C GLY A 155 -12.58 -14.88 -10.65
N GLN A 156 -11.40 -14.31 -10.45
CA GLN A 156 -11.24 -13.11 -9.63
C GLN A 156 -11.50 -11.84 -10.45
N LEU A 157 -12.19 -10.88 -9.85
CA LEU A 157 -12.60 -9.64 -10.52
C LEU A 157 -11.48 -8.58 -10.45
N VAL A 158 -10.37 -8.85 -11.13
CA VAL A 158 -9.20 -8.00 -11.22
C VAL A 158 -9.08 -7.48 -12.66
N TYR A 159 -9.05 -6.17 -12.84
CA TYR A 159 -9.12 -5.54 -14.15
C TYR A 159 -8.01 -4.51 -14.34
N GLY A 160 -7.57 -4.35 -15.59
CA GLY A 160 -6.51 -3.41 -15.98
C GLY A 160 -5.64 -3.99 -17.10
N PRO A 161 -4.47 -3.38 -17.36
CA PRO A 161 -4.06 -2.09 -16.83
C PRO A 161 -4.94 -0.93 -17.31
N TYR A 162 -5.15 0.08 -16.46
CA TYR A 162 -5.87 1.30 -16.81
C TYR A 162 -4.93 2.50 -16.83
N ALA A 163 -5.02 3.35 -17.84
CA ALA A 163 -4.32 4.62 -17.85
C ALA A 163 -4.82 5.51 -16.70
N ALA A 164 -3.92 5.90 -15.80
CA ALA A 164 -4.26 6.52 -14.52
C ALA A 164 -5.03 7.84 -14.67
N ASP A 165 -4.63 8.69 -15.61
CA ASP A 165 -5.24 9.98 -15.89
C ASP A 165 -6.72 9.85 -16.26
N SER A 166 -7.02 9.05 -17.27
CA SER A 166 -8.39 8.82 -17.73
C SER A 166 -9.20 7.99 -16.73
N PHE A 167 -8.58 7.07 -16.01
CA PHE A 167 -9.25 6.26 -15.00
C PHE A 167 -9.85 7.12 -13.88
N PHE A 168 -9.06 8.03 -13.31
CA PHE A 168 -9.54 8.94 -12.28
C PHE A 168 -10.35 10.11 -12.90
N GLY A 169 -9.89 10.70 -14.01
CA GLY A 169 -10.55 11.81 -14.64
C GLY A 169 -11.97 11.54 -15.10
N ASN A 170 -12.27 10.29 -15.46
CA ASN A 170 -13.62 9.85 -15.87
C ASN A 170 -14.44 9.22 -14.72
N GLY A 171 -13.97 9.27 -13.48
CA GLY A 171 -14.65 8.69 -12.33
C GLY A 171 -14.76 7.16 -12.35
N ASN A 172 -13.92 6.47 -13.14
CA ASN A 172 -14.00 5.01 -13.26
C ASN A 172 -13.68 4.29 -11.94
N HIS A 173 -12.94 4.93 -11.03
CA HIS A 173 -12.64 4.40 -9.71
C HIS A 173 -13.90 4.07 -8.89
N GLU A 174 -15.01 4.74 -9.13
CA GLU A 174 -16.29 4.48 -8.44
C GLU A 174 -16.91 3.10 -8.75
N LYS A 175 -16.43 2.43 -9.80
CA LYS A 175 -16.90 1.10 -10.22
C LYS A 175 -16.15 -0.04 -9.54
N PHE A 176 -15.15 0.29 -8.70
CA PHE A 176 -14.24 -0.66 -8.09
C PHE A 176 -14.21 -0.52 -6.57
N ASP A 177 -13.97 -1.61 -5.90
CA ASP A 177 -13.87 -1.66 -4.44
C ASP A 177 -12.45 -1.31 -3.97
N GLY A 178 -11.46 -1.51 -4.83
CA GLY A 178 -10.07 -1.17 -4.59
C GLY A 178 -9.32 -0.85 -5.89
N VAL A 179 -8.35 0.04 -5.78
CA VAL A 179 -7.47 0.46 -6.88
C VAL A 179 -6.03 0.20 -6.47
N LEU A 180 -5.24 -0.45 -7.31
CA LEU A 180 -3.81 -0.62 -7.12
C LEU A 180 -3.05 0.30 -8.08
N ALA A 181 -2.29 1.23 -7.51
CA ALA A 181 -1.40 2.10 -8.25
C ALA A 181 0.02 1.51 -8.29
N MET A 182 0.74 1.70 -9.39
CA MET A 182 2.08 1.16 -9.57
C MET A 182 3.10 1.81 -8.66
N TYR A 183 2.96 3.12 -8.36
CA TYR A 183 3.87 3.87 -7.52
C TYR A 183 3.15 4.93 -6.71
N HIS A 184 3.86 5.47 -5.73
CA HIS A 184 3.34 6.36 -4.70
C HIS A 184 2.50 7.52 -5.26
N ASP A 185 3.06 8.38 -6.10
CA ASP A 185 2.37 9.60 -6.54
C ASP A 185 1.25 9.32 -7.54
N GLN A 186 1.31 8.22 -8.29
CA GLN A 186 0.22 7.79 -9.16
C GLN A 186 -1.07 7.54 -8.37
N GLY A 187 -0.94 6.97 -7.17
CA GLY A 187 -2.09 6.68 -6.31
C GLY A 187 -2.47 7.84 -5.40
N LEU A 188 -1.48 8.58 -4.88
CA LEU A 188 -1.73 9.58 -3.85
C LEU A 188 -2.14 10.95 -4.41
N ALA A 189 -1.65 11.33 -5.58
CA ALA A 189 -2.02 12.62 -6.18
C ALA A 189 -3.54 12.72 -6.45
N PRO A 190 -4.19 11.73 -7.09
CA PRO A 190 -5.64 11.77 -7.29
C PRO A 190 -6.44 11.52 -6.01
N PHE A 191 -5.83 10.90 -4.98
CA PHE A 191 -6.50 10.60 -3.72
C PHE A 191 -6.60 11.82 -2.80
N LYS A 192 -5.59 12.70 -2.77
CA LYS A 192 -5.52 13.87 -1.88
C LYS A 192 -6.21 15.10 -2.45
#